data_acdaeab3eda8c54bedfc4e691d9a5a7e
#
_entry.id   acdaeab3eda8c54bedfc4e691d9a5a7e
#
_cell.length_a   1.000
_cell.length_b   1.000
_cell.length_c   1.000
_cell.angle_alpha   90.00
_cell.angle_beta   90.00
_cell.angle_gamma   90.00
#
_symmetry.space_group_name_H-M   'P 1'
#
loop_
_entity.id
_entity.type
_entity.pdbx_description
1 polymer ?
#
loop_
_entity_poly.entity_id
_entity_poly.type
_entity_poly.pdbx_seq_one_letter_code
_entity_poly.pdbx_strand_id
1 'polypeptide(L)' 'MSYPIEGADYWIRYMVLPPGIFAFVYDNGDGTYLIFLDPRRDFDHQLDDWEHEIWHILHNDFYNGEPIQKVENL' A
#
# COMPACT_ATOMS: atom_id res chain seq x y z
N MET A 1 -2.00 -16.76 -9.83
CA MET A 1 -1.46 -15.38 -9.74
C MET A 1 -0.21 -15.39 -8.87
N SER A 2 0.85 -14.78 -9.36
CA SER A 2 2.08 -14.75 -8.58
C SER A 2 2.02 -13.64 -7.53
N TYR A 3 2.78 -13.85 -6.45
CA TYR A 3 2.87 -12.88 -5.39
C TYR A 3 3.62 -11.64 -5.89
N PRO A 4 3.22 -10.43 -5.52
CA PRO A 4 3.93 -9.22 -5.96
C PRO A 4 5.38 -9.22 -5.50
N ILE A 5 6.26 -8.73 -6.35
CA ILE A 5 7.69 -8.72 -6.08
C ILE A 5 8.17 -7.27 -5.95
N GLU A 6 8.81 -6.98 -4.84
CA GLU A 6 9.38 -5.64 -4.62
C GLU A 6 10.46 -5.36 -5.65
N GLY A 7 10.41 -4.15 -6.23
CA GLY A 7 11.37 -3.77 -7.26
C GLY A 7 10.95 -4.15 -8.67
N ALA A 8 9.83 -4.88 -8.81
CA ALA A 8 9.29 -5.25 -10.11
C ALA A 8 7.82 -4.89 -10.20
N ASP A 9 7.03 -5.33 -9.21
CA ASP A 9 5.60 -5.08 -9.20
C ASP A 9 5.22 -3.91 -8.33
N TYR A 10 6.03 -3.60 -7.32
CA TYR A 10 5.77 -2.47 -6.44
C TYR A 10 7.07 -1.94 -5.87
N TRP A 11 7.01 -0.71 -5.37
CA TRP A 11 8.14 -0.08 -4.68
C TRP A 11 7.63 0.54 -3.39
N ILE A 12 8.46 0.55 -2.36
CA ILE A 12 8.13 1.11 -1.06
C ILE A 12 8.72 2.50 -0.96
N ARG A 13 7.90 3.44 -0.48
CA ARG A 13 8.31 4.81 -0.19
C ARG A 13 7.91 5.13 1.24
N TYR A 14 8.74 5.90 1.92
CA TYR A 14 8.45 6.31 3.29
C TYR A 14 8.05 7.77 3.27
N MET A 15 6.92 8.05 3.93
CA MET A 15 6.38 9.40 3.95
C MET A 15 5.50 9.55 5.18
N VAL A 16 5.62 10.70 5.88
CA VAL A 16 4.74 11.00 6.99
C VAL A 16 3.33 11.16 6.44
N LEU A 17 2.41 10.38 6.97
CA LEU A 17 1.04 10.32 6.47
C LEU A 17 0.10 11.08 7.40
N PRO A 18 -1.08 11.47 6.91
CA PRO A 18 -2.06 12.15 7.74
C PRO A 18 -2.49 11.30 8.94
N PRO A 19 -3.00 11.94 10.02
CA PRO A 19 -3.47 11.19 11.18
C PRO A 19 -4.49 10.13 10.79
N GLY A 20 -4.35 8.94 11.36
CA GLY A 20 -5.24 7.83 11.11
C GLY A 20 -4.90 7.00 9.89
N ILE A 21 -3.94 7.44 9.09
CA ILE A 21 -3.47 6.68 7.94
C ILE A 21 -2.03 6.26 8.19
N PHE A 22 -1.78 4.95 8.20
CA PHE A 22 -0.45 4.43 8.49
C PHE A 22 0.25 3.90 7.24
N ALA A 23 -0.51 3.60 6.21
CA ALA A 23 0.00 3.12 4.95
C ALA A 23 -1.06 3.31 3.88
N PHE A 24 -0.63 3.40 2.62
CA PHE A 24 -1.58 3.29 1.52
C PHE A 24 -0.80 2.88 0.27
N VAL A 25 -1.53 2.36 -0.71
CA VAL A 25 -0.95 1.95 -1.97
C VAL A 25 -1.50 2.83 -3.08
N TYR A 26 -0.62 3.18 -4.00
CA TYR A 26 -0.97 3.98 -5.17
C TYR A 26 -0.81 3.12 -6.41
N ASP A 27 -1.85 3.06 -7.23
CA ASP A 27 -1.84 2.30 -8.47
C ASP A 27 -1.25 3.18 -9.57
N ASN A 28 -0.14 2.78 -10.15
CA ASN A 28 0.53 3.55 -11.19
C ASN A 28 -0.18 3.45 -12.54
N GLY A 29 -1.14 2.55 -12.68
CA GLY A 29 -1.90 2.42 -13.92
C GLY A 29 -1.26 1.53 -14.97
N ASP A 30 -0.08 0.99 -14.70
CA ASP A 30 0.64 0.12 -15.64
C ASP A 30 0.87 -1.28 -15.09
N GLY A 31 0.11 -1.64 -14.07
CA GLY A 31 0.28 -2.94 -13.40
C GLY A 31 1.27 -2.91 -12.26
N THR A 32 1.84 -1.74 -11.96
CA THR A 32 2.75 -1.60 -10.83
C THR A 32 2.16 -0.65 -9.79
N TYR A 33 2.75 -0.65 -8.60
CA TYR A 33 2.19 0.05 -7.45
C TYR A 33 3.29 0.73 -6.64
N LEU A 34 2.91 1.78 -5.92
CA LEU A 34 3.76 2.37 -4.89
C LEU A 34 3.09 2.12 -3.56
N ILE A 35 3.84 1.60 -2.60
CA ILE A 35 3.35 1.41 -1.23
C ILE A 35 4.00 2.48 -0.36
N PHE A 36 3.16 3.29 0.29
CA PHE A 36 3.63 4.34 1.19
C PHE A 36 3.46 3.87 2.62
N LEU A 37 4.54 3.95 3.38
CA LEU A 37 4.54 3.58 4.80
C LEU A 37 4.99 4.78 5.61
N ASP A 38 4.35 4.98 6.75
CA ASP A 38 4.72 6.07 7.65
C ASP A 38 5.98 5.65 8.44
N PRO A 39 7.09 6.38 8.31
CA PRO A 39 8.34 6.00 8.99
C PRO A 39 8.28 6.14 10.51
N ARG A 40 7.24 6.78 11.05
CA ARG A 40 7.08 6.94 12.49
C ARG A 40 6.52 5.69 13.16
N ARG A 41 5.98 4.75 12.36
CA ARG A 41 5.50 3.47 12.89
C ARG A 41 6.70 2.61 13.24
N ASP A 42 6.61 1.85 14.33
CA ASP A 42 7.68 0.92 14.67
C ASP A 42 7.73 -0.23 13.65
N PHE A 43 8.84 -0.94 13.67
CA PHE A 43 9.12 -1.93 12.63
C PHE A 43 8.03 -3.01 12.54
N ASP A 44 7.58 -3.50 13.69
CA ASP A 44 6.57 -4.58 13.70
C ASP A 44 5.26 -4.10 13.08
N HIS A 45 4.85 -2.87 13.37
CA HIS A 45 3.64 -2.31 12.78
C HIS A 45 3.83 -2.02 11.30
N GLN A 46 5.04 -1.61 10.89
CA GLN A 46 5.31 -1.39 9.47
C GLN A 46 5.16 -2.68 8.68
N LEU A 47 5.58 -3.81 9.24
CA LEU A 47 5.40 -5.11 8.59
C LEU A 47 3.93 -5.44 8.42
N ASP A 48 3.12 -5.21 9.46
CA ASP A 48 1.68 -5.44 9.38
C ASP A 48 1.05 -4.51 8.32
N ASP A 49 1.44 -3.26 8.32
CA ASP A 49 0.92 -2.28 7.36
C ASP A 49 1.28 -2.70 5.93
N TRP A 50 2.52 -3.14 5.72
CA TRP A 50 2.98 -3.61 4.41
C TRP A 50 2.18 -4.83 3.96
N GLU A 51 1.99 -5.80 4.84
CA GLU A 51 1.22 -7.00 4.50
C GLU A 51 -0.20 -6.65 4.11
N HIS A 52 -0.80 -5.70 4.81
CA HIS A 52 -2.15 -5.25 4.52
C HIS A 52 -2.24 -4.66 3.11
N GLU A 53 -1.24 -3.85 2.71
CA GLU A 53 -1.22 -3.27 1.37
C GLU A 53 -1.00 -4.33 0.31
N ILE A 54 -0.14 -5.30 0.57
CA ILE A 54 0.07 -6.42 -0.34
C ILE A 54 -1.24 -7.20 -0.53
N TRP A 55 -1.98 -7.38 0.56
CA TRP A 55 -3.28 -8.05 0.49
C TRP A 55 -4.22 -7.31 -0.46
N HIS A 56 -4.27 -5.99 -0.39
CA HIS A 56 -5.09 -5.20 -1.31
C HIS A 56 -4.66 -5.41 -2.76
N ILE A 57 -3.37 -5.42 -3.01
CA ILE A 57 -2.86 -5.66 -4.37
C ILE A 57 -3.28 -7.03 -4.87
N LEU A 58 -3.12 -8.05 -4.03
CA LEU A 58 -3.45 -9.42 -4.41
C LEU A 58 -4.94 -9.60 -4.69
N HIS A 59 -5.78 -8.91 -3.94
CA HIS A 59 -7.22 -9.05 -4.06
C HIS A 59 -7.85 -8.04 -4.99
N ASN A 60 -7.02 -7.20 -5.61
CA ASN A 60 -7.46 -6.24 -6.61
C ASN A 60 -8.61 -5.37 -6.10
N ASP A 61 -8.41 -4.78 -4.92
CA ASP A 61 -9.44 -3.97 -4.28
C ASP A 61 -9.51 -2.54 -4.84
N PHE A 62 -8.77 -2.26 -5.89
CA PHE A 62 -8.68 -0.93 -6.50
C PHE A 62 -9.58 -0.89 -7.73
N TYR A 63 -10.83 -0.63 -7.54
CA TYR A 63 -11.75 -0.61 -8.66
C TYR A 63 -12.65 0.62 -8.58
N ASN A 64 -13.36 0.88 -9.67
CA ASN A 64 -14.30 1.98 -9.78
C ASN A 64 -13.64 3.35 -9.68
N GLY A 65 -12.32 3.42 -9.88
CA GLY A 65 -11.61 4.69 -9.80
C GLY A 65 -11.54 5.28 -8.41
N GLU A 66 -11.85 4.51 -7.40
CA GLU A 66 -11.81 4.97 -6.01
C GLU A 66 -10.37 5.17 -5.58
N PRO A 67 -10.07 6.27 -4.85
CA PRO A 67 -8.73 6.43 -4.28
C PRO A 67 -8.44 5.29 -3.32
N ILE A 68 -7.23 4.73 -3.43
CA ILE A 68 -6.85 3.58 -2.62
C ILE A 68 -6.88 3.91 -1.13
N GLN A 69 -6.47 5.12 -0.76
CA GLN A 69 -6.43 5.50 0.64
C GLN A 69 -7.82 5.52 1.29
N LYS A 70 -8.90 5.52 0.52
CA LYS A 70 -10.24 5.38 1.08
C LYS A 70 -10.43 4.04 1.75
N VAL A 71 -9.80 3.01 1.21
CA VAL A 71 -9.86 1.68 1.82
C VAL A 71 -9.17 1.71 3.17
N GLU A 72 -8.07 2.42 3.27
CA GLU A 72 -7.30 2.49 4.50
C GLU A 72 -7.98 3.34 5.57
N ASN A 73 -8.90 4.20 5.20
CA ASN A 73 -9.60 5.08 6.13
C ASN A 73 -10.86 4.46 6.73
N LEU A 74 -11.15 3.24 6.36
CA LEU A 74 -12.37 2.58 6.84
C LEU A 74 -12.25 2.06 8.27
#